data_307321281b9a120b4983518f567b39c5
#
_entry.id   307321281b9a120b4983518f567b39c5
#
_cell.length_a   1.000
_cell.length_b   1.000
_cell.length_c   1.000
_cell.angle_alpha   90.00
_cell.angle_beta   90.00
_cell.angle_gamma   90.00
#
_symmetry.space_group_name_H-M   'P 1'
#
loop_
_entity.id
_entity.type
_entity.pdbx_description
1 polymer ?
#
loop_
_entity_poly.entity_id
_entity_poly.type
_entity_poly.pdbx_seq_one_letter_code
_entity_poly.pdbx_strand_id
1 'polypeptide(L)'
;VLTPSSSVYDGRYINNAWLQEAPDPITKLTWENAAWVSSADFKRLGLEDGQHIVIRVNGAEIEIPAIEAPGHVSNSITIPLGYGQNNVGTVGGEKGVNGYALRRLPGQFVIGGAKVEVLGTVAELAITQTQNTMEGRAVYREGTLDTFNEDTEFAQKTGMDGHIPENISFYKGQVGKKDLETNPDGFDYENKHQWGMSIDLSKCIGCTACIVACQSENNIPVVGKNQVRKGRLMQWIRMDRYFAVPKWGKNNVEQESTWAEDNATPEQLENAEMVHQPLACQQCEAAPCETVCPVNATVHTDDGLNAMAYNRCIGTRYCANNCPYTARRFNWFDYNKRNPLVETEKLSIKANNLYFGPIGSLKEDESIRLQRNPNVTVRMRGVIEKCTYCVQRLESAKILQKQVQRDSKNFRVPTDTVKTACQQSCPADAIVFGDLADKKSAVVKAKASPRDYQVLKYIGTRPRTSYLARLRNPNKNM
;
A
#
# COMPACT_ATOMS: atom_id res chain seq x y z
N VAL A 1 26.54 -6.15 3.19
CA VAL A 1 25.75 -5.95 4.40
C VAL A 1 24.63 -6.98 4.43
N LEU A 2 24.41 -7.61 5.57
CA LEU A 2 23.31 -8.55 5.81
C LEU A 2 22.30 -7.86 6.72
N THR A 3 21.02 -7.83 6.34
CA THR A 3 19.97 -7.19 7.14
C THR A 3 18.81 -8.14 7.37
N PRO A 4 18.13 -8.12 8.52
CA PRO A 4 16.87 -8.82 8.66
C PRO A 4 15.86 -8.33 7.61
N SER A 5 15.10 -9.25 7.03
CA SER A 5 14.02 -8.86 6.09
C SER A 5 12.93 -8.06 6.80
N SER A 6 12.41 -7.05 6.12
CA SER A 6 11.24 -6.27 6.58
C SER A 6 9.97 -7.12 6.76
N SER A 7 9.88 -8.25 6.03
CA SER A 7 8.72 -9.13 6.02
C SER A 7 8.91 -10.38 6.87
N VAL A 8 9.93 -11.18 6.56
CA VAL A 8 10.15 -12.49 7.21
C VAL A 8 11.15 -12.45 8.35
N TYR A 9 11.74 -11.28 8.63
CA TYR A 9 12.74 -11.00 9.66
C TYR A 9 14.01 -11.82 9.46
N ASP A 10 14.36 -12.70 10.41
CA ASP A 10 15.49 -13.61 10.33
C ASP A 10 15.13 -14.99 9.73
N GLY A 11 13.91 -15.13 9.24
CA GLY A 11 13.35 -16.34 8.64
C GLY A 11 12.33 -17.07 9.51
N ARG A 12 12.15 -16.66 10.77
CA ARG A 12 11.15 -17.28 11.66
C ARG A 12 9.72 -17.15 11.17
N TYR A 13 9.45 -16.14 10.33
CA TYR A 13 8.13 -15.88 9.76
C TYR A 13 8.00 -16.30 8.29
N ILE A 14 8.97 -17.03 7.75
CA ILE A 14 9.01 -17.37 6.32
C ILE A 14 7.78 -18.15 5.85
N ASN A 15 7.15 -18.92 6.74
CA ASN A 15 5.95 -19.70 6.40
C ASN A 15 4.63 -18.91 6.57
N ASN A 16 4.69 -17.59 6.75
CA ASN A 16 3.53 -16.73 6.81
C ASN A 16 3.26 -16.08 5.45
N ALA A 17 2.18 -16.50 4.78
CA ALA A 17 1.84 -16.06 3.44
C ALA A 17 1.49 -14.55 3.36
N TRP A 18 0.89 -13.97 4.40
CA TRP A 18 0.61 -12.54 4.44
C TRP A 18 1.89 -11.71 4.46
N LEU A 19 2.90 -12.17 5.23
CA LEU A 19 4.20 -11.51 5.29
C LEU A 19 5.02 -11.73 4.02
N GLN A 20 4.95 -12.91 3.41
CA GLN A 20 5.60 -13.18 2.12
C GLN A 20 5.07 -12.27 1.00
N GLU A 21 3.77 -11.96 0.99
CA GLU A 21 3.16 -11.10 -0.02
C GLU A 21 3.18 -9.61 0.38
N ALA A 22 3.58 -9.28 1.62
CA ALA A 22 3.79 -7.90 2.04
C ALA A 22 5.00 -7.31 1.30
N PRO A 23 4.84 -6.21 0.54
CA PRO A 23 5.95 -5.66 -0.23
C PRO A 23 7.03 -5.08 0.68
N ASP A 24 8.27 -5.32 0.32
CA ASP A 24 9.40 -4.62 0.95
C ASP A 24 9.21 -3.10 0.83
N PRO A 25 9.46 -2.33 1.89
CA PRO A 25 9.25 -0.88 1.86
C PRO A 25 10.06 -0.16 0.80
N ILE A 26 11.27 -0.62 0.49
CA ILE A 26 12.22 0.05 -0.42
C ILE A 26 12.06 -0.49 -1.84
N THR A 27 12.30 -1.78 -2.03
CA THR A 27 12.36 -2.41 -3.35
C THR A 27 11.00 -2.79 -3.92
N LYS A 28 9.96 -2.86 -3.07
CA LYS A 28 8.62 -3.37 -3.42
C LYS A 28 8.59 -4.85 -3.84
N LEU A 29 9.68 -5.57 -3.56
CA LEU A 29 9.79 -6.99 -3.82
C LEU A 29 8.93 -7.80 -2.84
N THR A 30 8.39 -8.91 -3.31
CA THR A 30 7.60 -9.87 -2.52
C THR A 30 8.08 -11.29 -2.81
N TRP A 31 7.81 -12.22 -1.90
CA TRP A 31 8.01 -13.66 -2.05
C TRP A 31 9.47 -14.16 -2.11
N GLU A 32 10.44 -13.29 -2.21
CA GLU A 32 11.86 -13.61 -2.29
C GLU A 32 12.72 -12.44 -1.82
N ASN A 33 14.03 -12.66 -1.70
CA ASN A 33 15.01 -11.61 -1.53
C ASN A 33 15.84 -11.40 -2.80
N ALA A 34 16.40 -10.21 -2.92
CA ALA A 34 17.38 -9.86 -3.93
C ALA A 34 18.53 -9.07 -3.30
N ALA A 35 19.66 -9.02 -3.94
CA ALA A 35 20.77 -8.17 -3.55
C ALA A 35 20.48 -6.71 -3.94
N TRP A 36 20.43 -5.81 -2.96
CA TRP A 36 20.24 -4.39 -3.20
C TRP A 36 21.55 -3.76 -3.64
N VAL A 37 21.52 -3.10 -4.77
CA VAL A 37 22.70 -2.49 -5.39
C VAL A 37 22.40 -1.01 -5.66
N SER A 38 23.36 -0.11 -5.42
CA SER A 38 23.19 1.32 -5.70
C SER A 38 23.00 1.57 -7.20
N SER A 39 22.33 2.65 -7.58
CA SER A 39 22.12 3.03 -8.98
C SER A 39 23.44 3.18 -9.73
N ALA A 40 24.48 3.74 -9.09
CA ALA A 40 25.82 3.89 -9.69
C ALA A 40 26.50 2.54 -9.94
N ASP A 41 26.47 1.62 -8.97
CA ASP A 41 27.03 0.29 -9.14
C ASP A 41 26.23 -0.56 -10.12
N PHE A 42 24.91 -0.41 -10.14
CA PHE A 42 24.01 -1.10 -11.05
C PHE A 42 24.35 -0.76 -12.51
N LYS A 43 24.55 0.53 -12.80
CA LYS A 43 25.02 1.00 -14.10
C LYS A 43 26.44 0.56 -14.41
N ARG A 44 27.37 0.68 -13.44
CA ARG A 44 28.78 0.30 -13.61
C ARG A 44 28.96 -1.18 -13.93
N LEU A 45 28.15 -2.04 -13.32
CA LEU A 45 28.16 -3.49 -13.53
C LEU A 45 27.31 -3.93 -14.74
N GLY A 46 26.56 -3.02 -15.36
CA GLY A 46 25.66 -3.34 -16.48
C GLY A 46 24.51 -4.25 -16.10
N LEU A 47 23.96 -4.08 -14.88
CA LEU A 47 22.89 -4.93 -14.36
C LEU A 47 21.50 -4.46 -14.86
N GLU A 48 20.57 -5.40 -14.88
CA GLU A 48 19.15 -5.16 -14.97
C GLU A 48 18.42 -5.83 -13.78
N ASP A 49 17.21 -5.35 -13.46
CA ASP A 49 16.44 -5.91 -12.33
C ASP A 49 16.17 -7.41 -12.54
N GLY A 50 16.56 -8.20 -11.54
CA GLY A 50 16.47 -9.65 -11.57
C GLY A 50 17.70 -10.36 -12.13
N GLN A 51 18.69 -9.64 -12.63
CA GLN A 51 19.92 -10.27 -13.12
C GLN A 51 20.68 -10.97 -11.99
N HIS A 52 21.06 -12.20 -12.21
CA HIS A 52 21.79 -12.98 -11.21
C HIS A 52 23.23 -12.51 -11.10
N ILE A 53 23.68 -12.41 -9.86
CA ILE A 53 25.07 -12.15 -9.50
C ILE A 53 25.57 -13.22 -8.53
N VAL A 54 26.83 -13.58 -8.64
CA VAL A 54 27.51 -14.42 -7.67
C VAL A 54 28.33 -13.52 -6.75
N ILE A 55 28.08 -13.62 -5.46
CA ILE A 55 28.80 -12.88 -4.43
C ILE A 55 29.72 -13.85 -3.71
N ARG A 56 31.04 -13.61 -3.82
CA ARG A 56 32.08 -14.42 -3.15
C ARG A 56 32.77 -13.61 -2.05
N VAL A 57 32.80 -14.14 -0.86
CA VAL A 57 33.49 -13.53 0.28
C VAL A 57 33.98 -14.59 1.24
N ASN A 58 35.22 -14.46 1.67
CA ASN A 58 35.81 -15.36 2.68
C ASN A 58 35.72 -16.87 2.35
N GLY A 59 35.74 -17.26 1.08
CA GLY A 59 35.60 -18.63 0.62
C GLY A 59 34.17 -19.20 0.66
N ALA A 60 33.18 -18.37 0.92
CA ALA A 60 31.77 -18.68 0.71
C ALA A 60 31.26 -17.96 -0.52
N GLU A 61 30.23 -18.53 -1.18
CA GLU A 61 29.58 -17.92 -2.31
C GLU A 61 28.07 -18.14 -2.27
N ILE A 62 27.33 -17.19 -2.83
CA ILE A 62 25.90 -17.31 -3.11
C ILE A 62 25.60 -16.74 -4.50
N GLU A 63 24.62 -17.32 -5.17
CA GLU A 63 24.01 -16.78 -6.36
C GLU A 63 22.65 -16.14 -5.97
N ILE A 64 22.43 -14.87 -6.35
CA ILE A 64 21.25 -14.12 -5.95
C ILE A 64 20.86 -13.11 -7.05
N PRO A 65 19.56 -12.90 -7.34
CA PRO A 65 19.16 -11.84 -8.24
C PRO A 65 19.48 -10.46 -7.63
N ALA A 66 19.88 -9.52 -8.46
CA ALA A 66 20.12 -8.11 -8.10
C ALA A 66 18.86 -7.27 -8.33
N ILE A 67 18.72 -6.21 -7.55
CA ILE A 67 17.69 -5.18 -7.72
C ILE A 67 18.30 -3.81 -7.46
N GLU A 68 17.92 -2.83 -8.29
CA GLU A 68 18.32 -1.46 -8.08
C GLU A 68 17.67 -0.87 -6.83
N ALA A 69 18.47 -0.20 -6.00
CA ALA A 69 18.02 0.47 -4.79
C ALA A 69 18.51 1.93 -4.79
N PRO A 70 17.74 2.88 -5.34
CA PRO A 70 18.07 4.30 -5.29
C PRO A 70 18.32 4.77 -3.85
N GLY A 71 19.36 5.60 -3.65
CA GLY A 71 19.81 6.03 -2.33
C GLY A 71 20.65 5.01 -1.54
N HIS A 72 20.92 3.85 -2.12
CA HIS A 72 21.83 2.88 -1.52
C HIS A 72 23.30 3.31 -1.71
N VAL A 73 24.12 3.07 -0.71
CA VAL A 73 25.54 3.46 -0.71
C VAL A 73 26.32 2.68 -1.77
N SER A 74 27.07 3.41 -2.61
CA SER A 74 27.95 2.83 -3.63
C SER A 74 29.06 1.97 -3.03
N ASN A 75 29.53 0.99 -3.81
CA ASN A 75 30.48 -0.04 -3.39
C ASN A 75 30.01 -0.90 -2.20
N SER A 76 28.72 -1.01 -2.01
CA SER A 76 28.12 -1.91 -1.02
C SER A 76 26.93 -2.66 -1.61
N ILE A 77 26.66 -3.84 -1.05
CA ILE A 77 25.51 -4.67 -1.41
C ILE A 77 24.79 -5.04 -0.13
N THR A 78 23.46 -4.87 -0.10
CA THR A 78 22.64 -5.31 1.03
C THR A 78 21.85 -6.56 0.65
N ILE A 79 21.86 -7.57 1.50
CA ILE A 79 21.16 -8.84 1.32
C ILE A 79 20.17 -9.03 2.48
N PRO A 80 18.85 -8.99 2.21
CA PRO A 80 17.83 -9.34 3.21
C PRO A 80 17.93 -10.82 3.58
N LEU A 81 17.99 -11.09 4.87
CA LEU A 81 18.08 -12.43 5.45
C LEU A 81 16.71 -13.10 5.58
N GLY A 82 16.71 -14.38 5.93
CA GLY A 82 15.51 -15.12 6.30
C GLY A 82 14.92 -15.98 5.20
N TYR A 83 15.43 -15.88 3.99
CA TYR A 83 15.04 -16.67 2.82
C TYR A 83 15.97 -17.84 2.55
N GLY A 84 15.62 -18.68 1.55
CA GLY A 84 16.43 -19.83 1.13
C GLY A 84 16.47 -20.98 2.14
N GLN A 85 15.41 -21.14 2.93
CA GLN A 85 15.28 -22.23 3.89
C GLN A 85 14.55 -23.42 3.26
N ASN A 86 14.98 -24.63 3.63
CA ASN A 86 14.35 -25.88 3.23
C ASN A 86 13.53 -26.44 4.40
N ASN A 87 12.50 -27.24 4.08
CA ASN A 87 11.68 -27.96 5.06
C ASN A 87 10.94 -27.07 6.09
N VAL A 88 10.59 -25.84 5.72
CA VAL A 88 9.92 -24.87 6.59
C VAL A 88 8.41 -24.73 6.34
N GLY A 89 7.81 -25.70 5.64
CA GLY A 89 6.38 -25.72 5.30
C GLY A 89 6.11 -25.32 3.84
N THR A 90 4.83 -25.31 3.49
CA THR A 90 4.37 -25.16 2.08
C THR A 90 4.50 -23.73 1.54
N VAL A 91 4.54 -22.72 2.40
CA VAL A 91 4.60 -21.31 2.00
C VAL A 91 6.03 -20.84 1.80
N GLY A 92 6.90 -21.16 2.75
CA GLY A 92 8.26 -20.61 2.84
C GLY A 92 9.35 -21.45 2.19
N GLY A 93 9.07 -22.72 1.87
CA GLY A 93 10.07 -23.62 1.28
C GLY A 93 10.57 -23.13 -0.07
N GLU A 94 11.89 -23.21 -0.27
CA GLU A 94 12.55 -22.88 -1.55
C GLU A 94 12.31 -21.44 -2.07
N LYS A 95 11.99 -20.49 -1.19
CA LYS A 95 11.80 -19.08 -1.56
C LYS A 95 13.06 -18.27 -1.30
N GLY A 96 13.56 -17.59 -2.34
CA GLY A 96 14.75 -16.74 -2.27
C GLY A 96 16.05 -17.47 -1.97
N VAL A 97 17.05 -16.74 -1.51
CA VAL A 97 18.43 -17.21 -1.31
C VAL A 97 18.85 -17.07 0.14
N ASN A 98 19.59 -18.06 0.65
CA ASN A 98 20.10 -18.07 2.02
C ASN A 98 21.35 -17.18 2.17
N GLY A 99 21.15 -15.92 2.57
CA GLY A 99 22.25 -15.00 2.84
C GLY A 99 23.12 -15.36 4.05
N TYR A 100 22.61 -16.20 4.95
CA TYR A 100 23.41 -16.66 6.10
C TYR A 100 24.65 -17.49 5.70
N ALA A 101 24.66 -18.09 4.50
CA ALA A 101 25.80 -18.81 3.99
C ALA A 101 27.09 -17.99 3.91
N LEU A 102 26.99 -16.67 3.80
CA LEU A 102 28.14 -15.75 3.77
C LEU A 102 28.71 -15.44 5.17
N ARG A 103 27.98 -15.74 6.25
CA ARG A 103 28.39 -15.44 7.63
C ARG A 103 29.33 -16.50 8.15
N ARG A 104 30.43 -16.07 8.76
CA ARG A 104 31.37 -16.96 9.48
C ARG A 104 31.20 -16.91 10.99
N LEU A 105 30.83 -15.74 11.51
CA LEU A 105 30.71 -15.53 12.96
C LEU A 105 29.27 -15.15 13.32
N PRO A 106 28.73 -15.62 14.43
CA PRO A 106 27.48 -15.12 14.98
C PRO A 106 27.54 -13.58 15.13
N GLY A 107 26.48 -12.87 14.73
CA GLY A 107 26.44 -11.40 14.84
C GLY A 107 27.19 -10.64 13.75
N GLN A 108 27.83 -11.29 12.80
CA GLN A 108 28.47 -10.62 11.68
C GLN A 108 27.44 -10.19 10.63
N PHE A 109 27.14 -8.90 10.55
CA PHE A 109 26.21 -8.33 9.59
C PHE A 109 26.90 -7.49 8.51
N VAL A 110 28.13 -7.06 8.72
CA VAL A 110 28.95 -6.34 7.75
C VAL A 110 30.17 -7.19 7.42
N ILE A 111 30.39 -7.44 6.13
CA ILE A 111 31.46 -8.29 5.63
C ILE A 111 32.14 -7.52 4.49
N GLY A 112 33.46 -7.23 4.65
CA GLY A 112 34.24 -6.55 3.63
C GLY A 112 34.92 -7.52 2.66
N GLY A 113 35.37 -7.00 1.50
CA GLY A 113 36.17 -7.73 0.52
C GLY A 113 35.37 -8.69 -0.37
N ALA A 114 34.07 -8.47 -0.53
CA ALA A 114 33.26 -9.25 -1.45
C ALA A 114 33.65 -9.00 -2.92
N LYS A 115 33.66 -10.08 -3.71
CA LYS A 115 33.79 -10.04 -5.17
C LYS A 115 32.46 -10.38 -5.79
N VAL A 116 32.10 -9.64 -6.83
CA VAL A 116 30.83 -9.79 -7.56
C VAL A 116 31.15 -10.22 -8.99
N GLU A 117 30.44 -11.25 -9.44
CA GLU A 117 30.45 -11.72 -10.82
C GLU A 117 29.02 -11.66 -11.37
N VAL A 118 28.83 -11.05 -12.54
CA VAL A 118 27.52 -10.93 -13.19
C VAL A 118 27.29 -12.16 -14.05
N LEU A 119 26.12 -12.79 -13.90
CA LEU A 119 25.71 -13.92 -14.74
C LEU A 119 24.79 -13.48 -15.88
N GLY A 120 24.64 -14.32 -16.90
CA GLY A 120 23.74 -14.07 -18.04
C GLY A 120 22.25 -14.41 -17.76
N THR A 121 21.92 -14.90 -16.57
CA THR A 121 20.56 -15.31 -16.21
C THR A 121 19.80 -14.18 -15.53
N VAL A 122 18.51 -14.02 -15.86
CA VAL A 122 17.63 -13.00 -15.30
C VAL A 122 16.40 -13.67 -14.68
N ALA A 123 16.15 -13.41 -13.41
CA ALA A 123 14.97 -13.86 -12.69
C ALA A 123 13.81 -12.89 -12.87
N GLU A 124 12.60 -13.39 -13.02
CA GLU A 124 11.40 -12.56 -13.00
C GLU A 124 10.99 -12.26 -11.55
N LEU A 125 11.27 -11.06 -11.09
CA LEU A 125 10.96 -10.60 -9.74
C LEU A 125 9.46 -10.26 -9.58
N ALA A 126 8.93 -10.48 -8.38
CA ALA A 126 7.54 -10.15 -8.04
C ALA A 126 7.47 -8.79 -7.34
N ILE A 127 7.54 -7.72 -8.11
CA ILE A 127 7.57 -6.32 -7.64
C ILE A 127 6.17 -5.72 -7.72
N THR A 128 5.73 -5.01 -6.68
CA THR A 128 4.38 -4.42 -6.61
C THR A 128 4.30 -3.00 -7.15
N GLN A 129 5.43 -2.32 -7.28
CA GLN A 129 5.55 -0.97 -7.86
C GLN A 129 6.89 -0.87 -8.59
N THR A 130 6.87 -0.61 -9.88
CA THR A 130 8.07 -0.44 -10.72
C THR A 130 8.45 1.02 -10.90
N GLN A 131 7.46 1.94 -10.96
CA GLN A 131 7.72 3.37 -11.11
C GLN A 131 8.35 3.99 -9.86
N ASN A 132 9.24 4.93 -10.04
CA ASN A 132 9.94 5.67 -8.99
C ASN A 132 9.42 7.10 -8.82
N THR A 133 8.64 7.61 -9.79
CA THR A 133 8.22 9.00 -9.88
C THR A 133 6.71 9.15 -9.75
N MET A 134 6.25 10.39 -9.56
CA MET A 134 4.84 10.77 -9.59
C MET A 134 4.36 11.24 -10.98
N GLU A 135 5.24 11.21 -11.99
CA GLU A 135 4.95 11.68 -13.37
C GLU A 135 4.36 13.10 -13.40
N GLY A 136 4.93 14.02 -12.61
CA GLY A 136 4.47 15.40 -12.51
C GLY A 136 3.13 15.62 -11.79
N ARG A 137 2.52 14.57 -11.27
CA ARG A 137 1.26 14.67 -10.51
C ARG A 137 1.55 14.95 -9.03
N ALA A 138 0.84 15.91 -8.44
CA ALA A 138 0.97 16.24 -7.01
C ALA A 138 0.27 15.19 -6.11
N VAL A 139 0.79 13.95 -6.12
CA VAL A 139 0.21 12.83 -5.38
C VAL A 139 0.69 12.82 -3.93
N TYR A 140 1.99 12.99 -3.73
CA TYR A 140 2.62 13.12 -2.42
C TYR A 140 3.08 14.56 -2.22
N ARG A 141 2.82 15.14 -1.04
CA ARG A 141 3.18 16.53 -0.73
C ARG A 141 4.09 16.57 0.49
N GLU A 142 5.19 17.30 0.34
CA GLU A 142 6.09 17.60 1.45
C GLU A 142 6.62 19.03 1.34
N GLY A 143 7.11 19.54 2.44
CA GLY A 143 7.79 20.84 2.52
C GLY A 143 8.72 20.88 3.73
N THR A 144 9.60 21.88 3.74
CA THR A 144 10.41 22.19 4.91
C THR A 144 9.59 22.99 5.93
N LEU A 145 10.11 23.14 7.15
CA LEU A 145 9.49 24.02 8.13
C LEU A 145 9.45 25.49 7.64
N ASP A 146 10.48 25.92 6.92
CA ASP A 146 10.52 27.26 6.34
C ASP A 146 9.42 27.46 5.30
N THR A 147 9.26 26.49 4.36
CA THR A 147 8.14 26.48 3.40
C THR A 147 6.78 26.55 4.08
N PHE A 148 6.61 25.81 5.19
CA PHE A 148 5.36 25.83 5.94
C PHE A 148 5.12 27.15 6.66
N ASN A 149 6.16 27.80 7.17
CA ASN A 149 6.05 29.10 7.84
C ASN A 149 5.73 30.23 6.84
N GLU A 150 6.27 30.16 5.64
CA GLU A 150 5.98 31.12 4.55
C GLU A 150 4.57 30.92 4.00
N ASP A 151 4.16 29.66 3.80
CA ASP A 151 2.84 29.31 3.27
C ASP A 151 2.30 28.06 3.95
N THR A 152 1.45 28.23 4.95
CA THR A 152 0.87 27.12 5.71
C THR A 152 -0.03 26.21 4.85
N GLU A 153 -0.53 26.72 3.73
CA GLU A 153 -1.44 25.99 2.81
C GLU A 153 -0.71 25.43 1.57
N PHE A 154 0.63 25.42 1.56
CA PHE A 154 1.45 24.93 0.44
C PHE A 154 1.00 23.56 -0.11
N ALA A 155 0.51 22.71 0.78
CA ALA A 155 0.10 21.34 0.42
C ALA A 155 -1.14 21.32 -0.50
N GLN A 156 -1.97 22.34 -0.46
CA GLN A 156 -3.20 22.45 -1.26
C GLN A 156 -2.94 23.03 -2.65
N LYS A 157 -1.83 23.74 -2.83
CA LYS A 157 -1.42 24.35 -4.08
C LYS A 157 -0.77 23.30 -4.97
N THR A 158 -1.51 22.78 -5.92
CA THR A 158 -1.08 21.65 -6.76
C THR A 158 -0.58 22.08 -8.15
N GLY A 159 -0.51 23.41 -8.41
CA GLY A 159 -0.20 23.94 -9.73
C GLY A 159 -1.35 23.84 -10.76
N MET A 160 -2.49 23.29 -10.34
CA MET A 160 -3.70 23.13 -11.15
C MET A 160 -4.87 23.97 -10.64
N ASP A 161 -4.58 25.02 -9.86
CA ASP A 161 -5.57 25.74 -9.06
C ASP A 161 -6.66 26.42 -9.92
N GLY A 162 -6.30 26.84 -11.14
CA GLY A 162 -7.27 27.41 -12.11
C GLY A 162 -8.28 26.40 -12.69
N HIS A 163 -8.08 25.11 -12.43
CA HIS A 163 -8.92 24.03 -12.96
C HIS A 163 -9.58 23.19 -11.87
N ILE A 164 -9.45 23.59 -10.60
CA ILE A 164 -10.06 22.85 -9.48
C ILE A 164 -11.57 23.14 -9.47
N PRO A 165 -12.43 22.13 -9.66
CA PRO A 165 -13.88 22.33 -9.52
C PRO A 165 -14.22 22.67 -8.07
N GLU A 166 -15.32 23.37 -7.88
CA GLU A 166 -15.82 23.67 -6.54
C GLU A 166 -15.89 22.39 -5.69
N ASN A 167 -15.24 22.41 -4.54
CA ASN A 167 -15.12 21.26 -3.66
C ASN A 167 -16.24 21.26 -2.60
N ILE A 168 -17.48 21.41 -3.06
CA ILE A 168 -18.66 21.38 -2.20
C ILE A 168 -19.06 19.93 -1.97
N SER A 169 -19.28 19.52 -0.72
CA SER A 169 -19.78 18.18 -0.39
C SER A 169 -21.19 17.95 -0.94
N PHE A 170 -21.50 16.72 -1.34
CA PHE A 170 -22.88 16.34 -1.68
C PHE A 170 -23.76 16.16 -0.44
N TYR A 171 -23.18 16.17 0.75
CA TYR A 171 -23.88 15.93 2.00
C TYR A 171 -24.02 17.22 2.79
N LYS A 172 -25.24 17.45 3.35
CA LYS A 172 -25.51 18.58 4.23
C LYS A 172 -24.72 18.48 5.54
N GLY A 173 -24.28 19.62 6.07
CA GLY A 173 -23.72 19.71 7.41
C GLY A 173 -22.36 19.04 7.60
N GLN A 174 -21.64 18.69 6.55
CA GLN A 174 -20.27 18.23 6.71
C GLN A 174 -19.39 19.32 7.28
N VAL A 175 -18.70 19.00 8.36
CA VAL A 175 -17.68 19.85 8.97
C VAL A 175 -16.35 19.56 8.28
N GLY A 176 -15.99 20.42 7.36
CA GLY A 176 -14.68 20.43 6.73
C GLY A 176 -14.10 21.82 6.80
N LYS A 177 -12.96 22.04 6.18
CA LYS A 177 -12.28 23.33 6.06
C LYS A 177 -13.24 24.42 5.55
N LYS A 178 -12.78 25.70 5.66
CA LYS A 178 -13.44 26.90 5.13
C LYS A 178 -14.00 26.75 3.70
N ASP A 179 -13.44 25.83 2.90
CA ASP A 179 -13.84 25.54 1.51
C ASP A 179 -14.93 24.48 1.37
N LEU A 180 -15.30 23.79 2.44
CA LEU A 180 -16.49 22.95 2.50
C LEU A 180 -17.65 23.81 3.00
N GLU A 181 -18.10 24.73 2.15
CA GLU A 181 -19.39 25.36 2.37
C GLU A 181 -20.43 24.26 2.53
N THR A 182 -21.19 24.35 3.60
CA THR A 182 -22.34 23.48 3.81
C THR A 182 -23.24 23.58 2.59
N ASN A 183 -23.34 22.52 1.81
CA ASN A 183 -24.25 22.49 0.68
C ASN A 183 -25.70 22.52 1.23
N PRO A 184 -26.42 23.64 1.18
CA PRO A 184 -27.77 23.75 1.75
C PRO A 184 -28.75 22.82 1.04
N ASP A 185 -28.49 22.49 -0.23
CA ASP A 185 -29.34 21.65 -1.09
C ASP A 185 -28.81 20.19 -1.15
N GLY A 186 -27.80 19.84 -0.34
CA GLY A 186 -27.23 18.49 -0.28
C GLY A 186 -28.17 17.48 0.35
N PHE A 187 -27.81 16.22 0.20
CA PHE A 187 -28.52 15.12 0.84
C PHE A 187 -28.51 15.29 2.36
N ASP A 188 -29.70 15.30 2.97
CA ASP A 188 -29.89 15.46 4.41
C ASP A 188 -29.79 14.09 5.11
N TYR A 189 -28.70 13.94 5.85
CA TYR A 189 -28.46 12.76 6.69
C TYR A 189 -28.20 13.17 8.14
N GLU A 190 -28.97 14.11 8.66
CA GLU A 190 -28.77 14.81 9.93
C GLU A 190 -28.46 13.88 11.13
N ASN A 191 -29.00 12.67 11.12
CA ASN A 191 -28.78 11.69 12.19
C ASN A 191 -27.87 10.53 11.79
N LYS A 192 -27.18 10.60 10.64
CA LYS A 192 -26.31 9.53 10.15
C LYS A 192 -24.84 9.90 10.30
N HIS A 193 -24.01 8.88 10.47
CA HIS A 193 -22.56 9.06 10.44
C HIS A 193 -22.10 9.47 9.05
N GLN A 194 -20.96 10.15 9.00
CA GLN A 194 -20.25 10.48 7.78
C GLN A 194 -18.78 10.07 7.92
N TRP A 195 -18.44 8.88 7.46
CA TRP A 195 -17.13 8.30 7.71
C TRP A 195 -16.04 8.92 6.83
N GLY A 196 -14.88 9.14 7.42
CA GLY A 196 -13.70 9.66 6.74
C GLY A 196 -12.39 9.23 7.40
N MET A 197 -11.28 9.48 6.70
CA MET A 197 -9.95 9.13 7.15
C MET A 197 -8.96 10.25 6.84
N SER A 198 -7.98 10.42 7.71
CA SER A 198 -6.81 11.27 7.48
C SER A 198 -5.54 10.47 7.77
N ILE A 199 -4.50 10.66 6.95
CA ILE A 199 -3.23 9.96 7.07
C ILE A 199 -2.09 10.99 7.16
N ASP A 200 -1.37 11.00 8.29
CA ASP A 200 -0.24 11.91 8.50
C ASP A 200 1.06 11.33 7.90
N LEU A 201 1.53 11.95 6.82
CA LEU A 201 2.74 11.52 6.12
C LEU A 201 4.03 11.87 6.86
N SER A 202 3.98 12.81 7.83
CA SER A 202 5.12 13.05 8.73
C SER A 202 5.33 11.91 9.72
N LYS A 203 4.26 11.17 10.06
CA LYS A 203 4.32 10.03 10.99
C LYS A 203 4.51 8.69 10.26
N CYS A 204 4.06 8.58 9.01
CA CYS A 204 4.10 7.32 8.26
C CYS A 204 5.56 6.91 7.98
N ILE A 205 5.95 5.73 8.47
CA ILE A 205 7.29 5.14 8.28
C ILE A 205 7.35 4.06 7.19
N GLY A 206 6.26 3.85 6.43
CA GLY A 206 6.22 2.89 5.34
C GLY A 206 6.29 1.40 5.72
N CYS A 207 6.11 1.05 6.99
CA CYS A 207 6.33 -0.30 7.55
C CYS A 207 5.40 -1.41 7.04
N THR A 208 4.41 -1.12 6.20
CA THR A 208 3.43 -2.06 5.60
C THR A 208 2.50 -2.80 6.59
N ALA A 209 2.59 -2.56 7.91
CA ALA A 209 1.73 -3.20 8.91
C ALA A 209 0.22 -3.00 8.62
N CYS A 210 -0.17 -1.84 8.11
CA CYS A 210 -1.55 -1.55 7.71
C CYS A 210 -2.03 -2.45 6.55
N ILE A 211 -1.13 -2.87 5.64
CA ILE A 211 -1.46 -3.79 4.54
C ILE A 211 -1.78 -5.17 5.11
N VAL A 212 -0.89 -5.70 5.95
CA VAL A 212 -1.06 -7.03 6.56
C VAL A 212 -2.31 -7.08 7.42
N ALA A 213 -2.54 -6.06 8.24
CA ALA A 213 -3.74 -5.96 9.07
C ALA A 213 -5.03 -5.87 8.23
N CYS A 214 -5.02 -5.10 7.14
CA CYS A 214 -6.16 -5.04 6.23
C CYS A 214 -6.42 -6.39 5.57
N GLN A 215 -5.37 -7.10 5.18
CA GLN A 215 -5.45 -8.39 4.51
C GLN A 215 -6.06 -9.46 5.43
N SER A 216 -5.59 -9.55 6.67
CA SER A 216 -6.10 -10.49 7.65
C SER A 216 -7.53 -10.17 8.10
N GLU A 217 -7.82 -8.90 8.39
CA GLU A 217 -9.14 -8.45 8.86
C GLU A 217 -10.23 -8.67 7.81
N ASN A 218 -9.93 -8.39 6.54
CA ASN A 218 -10.95 -8.32 5.49
C ASN A 218 -10.95 -9.55 4.58
N ASN A 219 -10.37 -10.68 5.00
CA ASN A 219 -10.30 -11.91 4.20
C ASN A 219 -9.77 -11.67 2.78
N ILE A 220 -8.78 -10.79 2.63
CA ILE A 220 -8.16 -10.52 1.34
C ILE A 220 -7.27 -11.72 0.99
N PRO A 221 -7.46 -12.34 -0.17
CA PRO A 221 -6.71 -13.52 -0.52
C PRO A 221 -5.23 -13.21 -0.78
N VAL A 222 -4.36 -14.15 -0.41
CA VAL A 222 -2.98 -14.22 -0.87
C VAL A 222 -2.98 -14.85 -2.26
N VAL A 223 -2.25 -14.26 -3.20
CA VAL A 223 -2.30 -14.69 -4.62
C VAL A 223 -1.07 -15.45 -5.09
N GLY A 224 0.06 -15.31 -4.39
CA GLY A 224 1.33 -15.97 -4.71
C GLY A 224 2.19 -15.21 -5.72
N LYS A 225 3.50 -15.53 -5.74
CA LYS A 225 4.54 -14.87 -6.55
C LYS A 225 4.11 -14.65 -8.00
N ASN A 226 3.66 -15.72 -8.68
CA ASN A 226 3.29 -15.66 -10.09
C ASN A 226 2.12 -14.72 -10.41
N GLN A 227 1.17 -14.55 -9.50
CA GLN A 227 0.05 -13.64 -9.72
C GLN A 227 0.45 -12.19 -9.41
N VAL A 228 1.33 -11.96 -8.43
CA VAL A 228 1.90 -10.63 -8.19
C VAL A 228 2.67 -10.15 -9.42
N ARG A 229 3.54 -10.99 -10.02
CA ARG A 229 4.25 -10.70 -11.27
C ARG A 229 3.32 -10.29 -12.41
N LYS A 230 2.14 -10.87 -12.47
CA LYS A 230 1.10 -10.56 -13.48
C LYS A 230 0.24 -9.35 -13.11
N GLY A 231 0.61 -8.57 -12.09
CA GLY A 231 -0.15 -7.41 -11.63
C GLY A 231 -1.52 -7.74 -11.02
N ARG A 232 -1.70 -8.98 -10.53
CA ARG A 232 -2.98 -9.47 -9.99
C ARG A 232 -3.04 -9.45 -8.46
N LEU A 233 -2.27 -8.59 -7.85
CA LEU A 233 -2.24 -8.37 -6.40
C LEU A 233 -3.64 -7.99 -5.88
N MET A 234 -4.03 -8.56 -4.73
CA MET A 234 -5.36 -8.33 -4.15
C MET A 234 -5.38 -7.38 -2.95
N GLN A 235 -4.25 -6.91 -2.47
CA GLN A 235 -4.17 -5.98 -1.35
C GLN A 235 -4.98 -4.70 -1.62
N TRP A 236 -5.82 -4.29 -0.65
CA TRP A 236 -6.67 -3.11 -0.78
C TRP A 236 -5.95 -1.81 -0.47
N ILE A 237 -4.84 -1.89 0.26
CA ILE A 237 -3.94 -0.77 0.53
C ILE A 237 -2.64 -1.05 -0.22
N ARG A 238 -2.20 -0.08 -1.05
CA ARG A 238 -0.84 -0.06 -1.57
C ARG A 238 0.03 0.80 -0.65
N MET A 239 1.27 0.44 -0.50
CA MET A 239 2.29 1.32 0.05
C MET A 239 3.15 1.80 -1.11
N ASP A 240 2.74 2.90 -1.71
CA ASP A 240 3.51 3.52 -2.78
C ASP A 240 4.76 4.20 -2.22
N ARG A 241 5.82 4.23 -2.99
CA ARG A 241 7.06 4.95 -2.67
C ARG A 241 7.46 5.84 -3.83
N TYR A 242 8.07 6.95 -3.49
CA TYR A 242 8.61 7.88 -4.48
C TYR A 242 9.98 8.33 -4.01
N PHE A 243 10.87 8.65 -4.96
CA PHE A 243 12.19 9.16 -4.66
C PHE A 243 12.23 10.66 -4.92
N ALA A 244 12.73 11.40 -3.95
CA ALA A 244 13.05 12.82 -4.07
C ALA A 244 14.57 12.97 -4.19
N VAL A 245 15.01 13.75 -5.16
CA VAL A 245 16.43 14.06 -5.35
C VAL A 245 16.70 15.45 -4.77
N PRO A 246 17.56 15.58 -3.76
CA PRO A 246 17.93 16.88 -3.20
C PRO A 246 18.60 17.75 -4.25
N LYS A 247 18.20 19.01 -4.37
CA LYS A 247 18.93 20.03 -5.14
C LYS A 247 19.84 20.80 -4.18
N TRP A 248 21.12 20.62 -4.31
CA TRP A 248 22.11 21.33 -3.54
C TRP A 248 22.43 22.69 -4.16
N GLY A 249 22.28 23.76 -3.40
CA GLY A 249 22.68 25.10 -3.79
C GLY A 249 24.19 25.30 -3.72
N LYS A 250 24.67 26.48 -4.17
CA LYS A 250 26.11 26.82 -4.26
C LYS A 250 26.94 26.67 -2.96
N ASN A 251 26.30 26.50 -1.81
CA ASN A 251 26.95 26.36 -0.50
C ASN A 251 26.61 25.02 0.19
N ASN A 252 26.28 23.98 -0.56
CA ASN A 252 25.79 22.70 -0.04
C ASN A 252 24.58 22.82 0.88
N VAL A 253 23.79 23.88 0.71
CA VAL A 253 22.49 24.03 1.39
C VAL A 253 21.43 23.51 0.46
N GLU A 254 20.62 22.57 0.92
CA GLU A 254 19.47 22.09 0.16
C GLU A 254 18.51 23.24 -0.09
N GLN A 255 18.35 23.62 -1.36
CA GLN A 255 17.42 24.67 -1.76
C GLN A 255 16.01 24.13 -2.01
N GLU A 256 15.91 22.98 -2.65
CA GLU A 256 14.65 22.38 -3.00
C GLU A 256 14.89 20.91 -3.40
N SER A 257 14.05 19.99 -2.94
CA SER A 257 14.07 18.63 -3.47
C SER A 257 13.12 18.52 -4.66
N THR A 258 13.60 17.92 -5.74
CA THR A 258 12.75 17.55 -6.87
C THR A 258 12.51 16.07 -6.86
N TRP A 259 11.30 15.67 -7.29
CA TRP A 259 11.00 14.26 -7.48
C TRP A 259 11.88 13.69 -8.60
N ALA A 260 12.40 12.49 -8.37
CA ALA A 260 13.17 11.79 -9.39
C ALA A 260 12.27 11.59 -10.62
N GLU A 261 12.74 12.04 -11.78
CA GLU A 261 12.11 11.77 -13.06
C GLU A 261 12.56 10.38 -13.55
N ASP A 262 11.84 9.79 -14.51
CA ASP A 262 12.21 8.50 -15.10
C ASP A 262 13.59 8.51 -15.76
N ASN A 263 14.12 9.72 -16.05
CA ASN A 263 15.44 9.97 -16.63
C ASN A 263 16.49 10.42 -15.59
N ALA A 264 16.21 10.28 -14.29
CA ALA A 264 17.19 10.67 -13.26
C ALA A 264 18.49 9.89 -13.45
N THR A 265 19.62 10.61 -13.41
CA THR A 265 20.93 9.96 -13.56
C THR A 265 21.27 9.17 -12.29
N PRO A 266 22.12 8.11 -12.38
CA PRO A 266 22.57 7.37 -11.22
C PRO A 266 23.20 8.25 -10.14
N GLU A 267 23.93 9.29 -10.52
CA GLU A 267 24.53 10.25 -9.61
C GLU A 267 23.47 11.07 -8.85
N GLN A 268 22.37 11.42 -9.51
CA GLN A 268 21.22 12.08 -8.87
C GLN A 268 20.51 11.14 -7.90
N LEU A 269 20.42 9.85 -8.22
CA LEU A 269 19.79 8.84 -7.39
C LEU A 269 20.67 8.36 -6.21
N GLU A 270 21.96 8.67 -6.20
CA GLU A 270 22.89 8.27 -5.14
C GLU A 270 22.50 8.86 -3.76
N ASN A 271 21.96 10.07 -3.75
CA ASN A 271 21.48 10.76 -2.54
C ASN A 271 19.95 10.88 -2.51
N ALA A 272 19.23 10.00 -3.20
CA ALA A 272 17.78 10.05 -3.24
C ALA A 272 17.17 9.77 -1.86
N GLU A 273 16.25 10.63 -1.45
CA GLU A 273 15.40 10.38 -0.28
C GLU A 273 14.13 9.67 -0.70
N MET A 274 13.71 8.71 0.12
CA MET A 274 12.52 7.93 -0.15
C MET A 274 11.37 8.38 0.74
N VAL A 275 10.18 8.48 0.14
CA VAL A 275 8.93 8.76 0.85
C VAL A 275 7.91 7.67 0.61
N HIS A 276 7.03 7.47 1.58
CA HIS A 276 6.01 6.44 1.55
C HIS A 276 4.61 7.03 1.63
N GLN A 277 3.70 6.48 0.81
CA GLN A 277 2.29 6.86 0.83
C GLN A 277 1.39 5.63 0.85
N PRO A 278 0.69 5.35 1.95
CA PRO A 278 -0.36 4.34 1.94
C PRO A 278 -1.56 4.86 1.14
N LEU A 279 -1.97 4.13 0.10
CA LEU A 279 -3.04 4.51 -0.79
C LEU A 279 -4.08 3.40 -0.92
N ALA A 280 -5.33 3.71 -0.58
CA ALA A 280 -6.47 2.81 -0.66
C ALA A 280 -7.63 3.47 -1.40
N CYS A 281 -8.80 2.83 -1.40
CA CYS A 281 -10.02 3.49 -1.88
C CYS A 281 -10.28 4.77 -1.09
N GLN A 282 -10.43 5.87 -1.81
CA GLN A 282 -10.59 7.20 -1.23
C GLN A 282 -12.03 7.47 -0.78
N GLN A 283 -12.95 6.54 -0.98
CA GLN A 283 -14.38 6.68 -0.66
C GLN A 283 -14.96 7.99 -1.23
N CYS A 284 -14.71 8.21 -2.52
CA CYS A 284 -15.08 9.45 -3.22
C CYS A 284 -16.60 9.71 -3.18
N GLU A 285 -17.01 10.95 -2.91
CA GLU A 285 -18.42 11.35 -2.99
C GLU A 285 -18.90 11.41 -4.45
N ALA A 286 -18.08 12.00 -5.34
CA ALA A 286 -18.28 11.97 -6.78
C ALA A 286 -17.48 10.79 -7.37
N ALA A 287 -17.96 9.57 -7.17
CA ALA A 287 -17.20 8.37 -7.46
C ALA A 287 -17.29 7.97 -8.95
N PRO A 288 -16.22 8.14 -9.75
CA PRO A 288 -16.24 7.78 -11.17
C PRO A 288 -16.41 6.26 -11.41
N CYS A 289 -16.20 5.45 -10.39
CA CYS A 289 -16.43 4.01 -10.45
C CYS A 289 -17.90 3.60 -10.32
N GLU A 290 -18.77 4.48 -9.82
CA GLU A 290 -20.20 4.21 -9.69
C GLU A 290 -20.92 4.42 -11.03
N THR A 291 -20.62 5.51 -11.71
CA THR A 291 -21.26 5.89 -12.97
C THR A 291 -21.02 4.90 -14.10
N VAL A 292 -19.91 4.14 -14.07
CA VAL A 292 -19.55 3.17 -15.12
C VAL A 292 -19.96 1.74 -14.81
N CYS A 293 -20.61 1.49 -13.68
CA CYS A 293 -21.02 0.14 -13.32
C CYS A 293 -22.36 -0.23 -14.02
N PRO A 294 -22.38 -1.18 -14.96
CA PRO A 294 -23.58 -1.47 -15.76
C PRO A 294 -24.71 -2.12 -14.96
N VAL A 295 -24.40 -2.65 -13.79
CA VAL A 295 -25.35 -3.33 -12.90
C VAL A 295 -25.55 -2.62 -11.56
N ASN A 296 -25.02 -1.41 -11.42
CA ASN A 296 -25.09 -0.65 -10.17
C ASN A 296 -24.63 -1.45 -8.94
N ALA A 297 -23.53 -2.21 -9.09
CA ALA A 297 -22.92 -2.98 -8.00
C ALA A 297 -22.02 -2.12 -7.11
N THR A 298 -21.62 -0.94 -7.58
CA THR A 298 -20.90 0.08 -6.82
C THR A 298 -21.86 1.21 -6.50
N VAL A 299 -22.12 1.43 -5.22
CA VAL A 299 -23.16 2.36 -4.76
C VAL A 299 -22.68 3.16 -3.55
N HIS A 300 -23.27 4.33 -3.34
CA HIS A 300 -23.08 5.12 -2.14
C HIS A 300 -24.04 4.71 -1.03
N THR A 301 -23.53 4.68 0.21
CA THR A 301 -24.35 4.51 1.40
C THR A 301 -24.64 5.86 2.03
N ASP A 302 -25.69 5.92 2.86
CA ASP A 302 -26.11 7.13 3.57
C ASP A 302 -25.02 7.69 4.51
N ASP A 303 -24.09 6.86 4.95
CA ASP A 303 -22.97 7.25 5.81
C ASP A 303 -21.67 7.54 5.04
N GLY A 304 -21.80 7.73 3.73
CA GLY A 304 -20.75 8.23 2.85
C GLY A 304 -19.74 7.18 2.41
N LEU A 305 -20.05 5.90 2.51
CA LEU A 305 -19.19 4.83 2.00
C LEU A 305 -19.52 4.55 0.53
N ASN A 306 -18.47 4.37 -0.27
CA ASN A 306 -18.60 3.74 -1.57
C ASN A 306 -18.62 2.22 -1.37
N ALA A 307 -19.78 1.61 -1.41
CA ALA A 307 -20.00 0.20 -1.14
C ALA A 307 -19.94 -0.66 -2.40
N MET A 308 -19.72 -1.96 -2.20
CA MET A 308 -19.78 -2.97 -3.26
C MET A 308 -20.81 -4.04 -2.94
N ALA A 309 -21.81 -4.20 -3.82
CA ALA A 309 -22.71 -5.33 -3.81
C ALA A 309 -22.06 -6.51 -4.56
N TYR A 310 -21.30 -7.34 -3.86
CA TYR A 310 -20.49 -8.39 -4.47
C TYR A 310 -21.31 -9.37 -5.33
N ASN A 311 -22.49 -9.76 -4.88
CA ASN A 311 -23.36 -10.71 -5.60
C ASN A 311 -23.97 -10.09 -6.87
N ARG A 312 -23.98 -8.77 -7.00
CA ARG A 312 -24.46 -8.07 -8.18
C ARG A 312 -23.35 -7.81 -9.21
N CYS A 313 -22.09 -7.86 -8.77
CA CYS A 313 -20.95 -7.59 -9.62
C CYS A 313 -20.77 -8.67 -10.69
N ILE A 314 -20.77 -8.27 -11.96
CA ILE A 314 -20.55 -9.17 -13.11
C ILE A 314 -19.12 -9.12 -13.66
N GLY A 315 -18.23 -8.37 -13.03
CA GLY A 315 -16.79 -8.38 -13.32
C GLY A 315 -16.36 -7.69 -14.62
N THR A 316 -17.07 -6.67 -15.09
CA THR A 316 -16.67 -5.90 -16.29
C THR A 316 -15.34 -5.17 -16.11
N ARG A 317 -14.90 -4.92 -14.86
CA ARG A 317 -13.67 -4.23 -14.47
C ARG A 317 -13.61 -2.76 -14.87
N TYR A 318 -14.61 -2.20 -15.50
CA TYR A 318 -14.60 -0.80 -15.91
C TYR A 318 -14.42 0.14 -14.70
N CYS A 319 -15.05 -0.16 -13.57
CA CYS A 319 -14.86 0.60 -12.34
C CYS A 319 -13.40 0.58 -11.81
N ALA A 320 -12.63 -0.47 -12.10
CA ALA A 320 -11.21 -0.53 -11.76
C ALA A 320 -10.38 0.35 -12.70
N ASN A 321 -10.67 0.32 -14.00
CA ASN A 321 -9.98 1.14 -15.00
C ASN A 321 -10.30 2.63 -14.83
N ASN A 322 -11.53 2.96 -14.40
CA ASN A 322 -11.97 4.34 -14.21
C ASN A 322 -11.61 4.91 -12.82
N CYS A 323 -10.96 4.14 -11.96
CA CYS A 323 -10.52 4.60 -10.66
C CYS A 323 -9.18 5.33 -10.79
N PRO A 324 -9.10 6.67 -10.58
CA PRO A 324 -7.84 7.41 -10.71
C PRO A 324 -6.81 7.04 -9.64
N TYR A 325 -7.25 6.40 -8.55
CA TYR A 325 -6.39 5.94 -7.45
C TYR A 325 -5.91 4.50 -7.61
N THR A 326 -6.34 3.78 -8.65
CA THR A 326 -6.03 2.36 -8.90
C THR A 326 -6.29 1.49 -7.65
N ALA A 327 -7.40 1.77 -6.95
CA ALA A 327 -7.69 1.19 -5.64
C ALA A 327 -8.66 -0.01 -5.68
N ARG A 328 -8.98 -0.50 -6.86
CA ARG A 328 -9.92 -1.60 -7.07
C ARG A 328 -9.21 -2.84 -7.57
N ARG A 329 -9.50 -4.00 -6.96
CA ARG A 329 -8.86 -5.29 -7.22
C ARG A 329 -9.86 -6.30 -7.76
N PHE A 330 -9.48 -6.98 -8.84
CA PHE A 330 -10.34 -7.99 -9.46
C PHE A 330 -9.94 -9.39 -9.00
N ASN A 331 -10.93 -10.19 -8.56
CA ASN A 331 -10.72 -11.58 -8.20
C ASN A 331 -10.63 -12.46 -9.46
N TRP A 332 -9.42 -12.77 -9.85
CA TRP A 332 -9.15 -13.59 -11.03
C TRP A 332 -9.47 -15.07 -10.81
N PHE A 333 -9.44 -15.53 -9.56
CA PHE A 333 -9.61 -16.93 -9.20
C PHE A 333 -10.57 -17.09 -8.03
N ASP A 334 -11.15 -18.29 -7.88
CA ASP A 334 -11.99 -18.64 -6.74
C ASP A 334 -11.11 -19.07 -5.54
N TYR A 335 -10.60 -18.06 -4.82
CA TYR A 335 -9.73 -18.28 -3.66
C TYR A 335 -10.40 -19.00 -2.50
N ASN A 336 -11.73 -19.12 -2.50
CA ASN A 336 -12.48 -19.87 -1.49
C ASN A 336 -12.30 -21.38 -1.60
N LYS A 337 -12.05 -21.86 -2.81
CA LYS A 337 -11.96 -23.28 -3.13
C LYS A 337 -10.57 -23.71 -3.55
N ARG A 338 -9.61 -22.82 -3.45
CA ARG A 338 -8.25 -22.99 -3.91
C ARG A 338 -7.25 -22.79 -2.80
N ASN A 339 -6.22 -23.62 -2.75
CA ASN A 339 -5.00 -23.31 -2.01
C ASN A 339 -4.09 -22.41 -2.88
N PRO A 340 -3.96 -21.11 -2.62
CA PRO A 340 -3.16 -20.22 -3.44
C PRO A 340 -1.65 -20.46 -3.30
N LEU A 341 -1.25 -21.29 -2.35
CA LEU A 341 0.14 -21.52 -1.96
C LEU A 341 0.77 -22.69 -2.70
N VAL A 342 -0.03 -23.51 -3.37
CA VAL A 342 0.48 -24.64 -4.18
C VAL A 342 0.61 -24.18 -5.63
N GLU A 343 1.85 -24.01 -6.06
CA GLU A 343 2.19 -23.79 -7.45
C GLU A 343 2.04 -25.13 -8.21
N THR A 344 0.99 -25.26 -8.99
CA THR A 344 0.87 -26.40 -9.92
C THR A 344 1.33 -25.95 -11.30
N GLU A 345 2.45 -26.43 -11.76
CA GLU A 345 2.96 -26.20 -13.12
C GLU A 345 2.05 -26.81 -14.19
N LYS A 346 1.18 -27.71 -13.83
CA LYS A 346 0.30 -28.42 -14.78
C LYS A 346 -1.12 -27.89 -14.73
N LEU A 347 -1.42 -27.03 -15.69
CA LEU A 347 -2.79 -26.63 -16.02
C LEU A 347 -3.52 -27.83 -16.61
N SER A 348 -4.02 -28.73 -15.78
CA SER A 348 -4.91 -29.80 -16.24
C SER A 348 -6.32 -29.23 -16.44
N ILE A 349 -6.63 -28.83 -17.67
CA ILE A 349 -7.97 -28.40 -18.06
C ILE A 349 -8.84 -29.66 -18.22
N LYS A 350 -9.22 -30.29 -17.14
CA LYS A 350 -10.35 -31.23 -17.16
C LYS A 350 -11.63 -30.43 -16.93
N ALA A 351 -12.66 -30.74 -17.69
CA ALA A 351 -13.95 -30.02 -17.71
C ALA A 351 -14.56 -29.78 -16.31
N ASN A 352 -14.29 -30.69 -15.37
CA ASN A 352 -14.73 -30.58 -13.98
C ASN A 352 -14.01 -29.46 -13.14
N ASN A 353 -12.96 -28.86 -13.66
CA ASN A 353 -12.17 -27.86 -12.98
C ASN A 353 -12.52 -26.40 -13.35
N LEU A 354 -13.46 -26.22 -14.27
CA LEU A 354 -13.93 -24.86 -14.68
C LEU A 354 -14.49 -24.06 -13.52
N TYR A 355 -15.15 -24.68 -12.56
CA TYR A 355 -15.69 -24.04 -11.37
C TYR A 355 -14.65 -23.75 -10.28
N PHE A 356 -13.52 -24.41 -10.30
CA PHE A 356 -12.47 -24.30 -9.31
C PHE A 356 -11.31 -23.40 -9.74
N GLY A 357 -11.44 -22.77 -10.90
CA GLY A 357 -10.41 -21.95 -11.50
C GLY A 357 -9.28 -22.79 -12.13
N PRO A 358 -8.30 -22.13 -12.76
CA PRO A 358 -7.28 -22.80 -13.56
C PRO A 358 -6.29 -23.66 -12.77
N ILE A 359 -6.36 -23.67 -11.43
CA ILE A 359 -5.39 -24.34 -10.56
C ILE A 359 -5.97 -25.58 -9.87
N GLY A 360 -7.18 -25.98 -10.24
CA GLY A 360 -7.79 -27.23 -9.78
C GLY A 360 -8.29 -27.23 -8.34
N SER A 361 -9.00 -28.28 -7.98
CA SER A 361 -9.47 -28.52 -6.62
C SER A 361 -8.36 -29.23 -5.82
N LEU A 362 -7.46 -28.48 -5.22
CA LEU A 362 -6.74 -29.05 -4.09
C LEU A 362 -7.69 -28.99 -2.90
N LYS A 363 -7.87 -30.08 -2.18
CA LYS A 363 -8.59 -30.08 -0.92
C LYS A 363 -7.98 -28.96 -0.08
N GLU A 364 -8.79 -27.94 0.20
CA GLU A 364 -8.39 -26.89 1.12
C GLU A 364 -8.16 -27.54 2.48
N ASP A 365 -6.98 -27.39 3.03
CA ASP A 365 -6.71 -27.81 4.40
C ASP A 365 -7.70 -27.05 5.29
N GLU A 366 -8.45 -27.73 6.13
CA GLU A 366 -9.44 -27.13 7.02
C GLU A 366 -8.79 -26.07 7.93
N SER A 367 -7.52 -26.24 8.28
CA SER A 367 -6.76 -25.28 9.07
C SER A 367 -6.64 -23.92 8.35
N ILE A 368 -6.60 -23.85 7.03
CA ILE A 368 -6.58 -22.59 6.27
C ILE A 368 -7.88 -21.80 6.46
N ARG A 369 -8.99 -22.46 6.70
CA ARG A 369 -10.28 -21.80 6.95
C ARG A 369 -10.30 -21.06 8.27
N LEU A 370 -9.55 -21.54 9.27
CA LEU A 370 -9.45 -20.91 10.59
C LEU A 370 -8.81 -19.52 10.56
N GLN A 371 -8.05 -19.18 9.54
CA GLN A 371 -7.47 -17.84 9.37
C GLN A 371 -8.53 -16.78 9.00
N ARG A 372 -9.72 -17.18 8.54
CA ARG A 372 -10.73 -16.26 8.01
C ARG A 372 -11.54 -15.60 9.12
N ASN A 373 -11.72 -14.29 8.99
CA ASN A 373 -12.62 -13.53 9.84
C ASN A 373 -14.09 -13.91 9.53
N PRO A 374 -14.84 -14.49 10.47
CA PRO A 374 -16.21 -14.93 10.22
C PRO A 374 -17.20 -13.77 9.97
N ASN A 375 -16.84 -12.55 10.38
CA ASN A 375 -17.69 -11.36 10.20
C ASN A 375 -17.52 -10.70 8.82
N VAL A 376 -16.66 -11.25 7.96
CA VAL A 376 -16.37 -10.68 6.65
C VAL A 376 -16.62 -11.70 5.56
N THR A 377 -17.40 -11.30 4.56
CA THR A 377 -17.68 -12.13 3.39
C THR A 377 -16.38 -12.48 2.65
N VAL A 378 -16.19 -13.75 2.37
CA VAL A 378 -15.17 -14.22 1.45
C VAL A 378 -15.73 -14.11 0.03
N ARG A 379 -15.06 -13.34 -0.82
CA ARG A 379 -15.58 -13.02 -2.17
C ARG A 379 -15.23 -14.12 -3.16
N MET A 380 -16.09 -14.27 -4.13
CA MET A 380 -15.93 -15.26 -5.19
C MET A 380 -15.12 -14.72 -6.38
N ARG A 381 -14.76 -15.58 -7.32
CA ARG A 381 -14.16 -15.21 -8.59
C ARG A 381 -15.05 -14.23 -9.37
N GLY A 382 -14.42 -13.29 -10.06
CA GLY A 382 -15.10 -12.40 -11.01
C GLY A 382 -15.69 -11.13 -10.39
N VAL A 383 -15.46 -10.89 -9.09
CA VAL A 383 -15.91 -9.65 -8.45
C VAL A 383 -14.75 -8.67 -8.24
N ILE A 384 -15.10 -7.40 -8.07
CA ILE A 384 -14.15 -6.34 -7.69
C ILE A 384 -14.17 -6.16 -6.19
N GLU A 385 -12.99 -6.07 -5.59
CA GLU A 385 -12.78 -5.74 -4.18
C GLU A 385 -12.08 -4.39 -4.01
N LYS A 386 -12.30 -3.77 -2.87
CA LYS A 386 -11.64 -2.51 -2.47
C LYS A 386 -11.80 -2.25 -0.98
N CYS A 387 -11.06 -1.29 -0.42
CA CYS A 387 -11.24 -0.84 0.96
C CYS A 387 -12.69 -0.44 1.24
N THR A 388 -13.23 -0.94 2.35
CA THR A 388 -14.61 -0.70 2.85
C THR A 388 -14.62 0.14 4.13
N TYR A 389 -13.47 0.70 4.57
CA TYR A 389 -13.29 1.25 5.92
C TYR A 389 -13.64 0.27 7.05
N CYS A 390 -13.42 -1.04 6.82
CA CYS A 390 -13.78 -2.11 7.76
C CYS A 390 -15.27 -2.04 8.14
N VAL A 391 -16.16 -2.06 7.14
CA VAL A 391 -17.62 -1.91 7.31
C VAL A 391 -18.19 -2.86 8.37
N GLN A 392 -17.63 -4.07 8.54
CA GLN A 392 -18.02 -5.02 9.58
C GLN A 392 -17.83 -4.47 11.00
N ARG A 393 -16.78 -3.67 11.23
CA ARG A 393 -16.54 -3.01 12.53
C ARG A 393 -17.51 -1.87 12.75
N LEU A 394 -17.82 -1.11 11.69
CA LEU A 394 -18.82 -0.03 11.74
C LEU A 394 -20.21 -0.59 12.09
N GLU A 395 -20.64 -1.62 11.38
CA GLU A 395 -21.94 -2.23 11.61
C GLU A 395 -22.03 -2.90 13.00
N SER A 396 -20.97 -3.57 13.45
CA SER A 396 -20.91 -4.12 14.81
C SER A 396 -21.07 -3.03 15.88
N ALA A 397 -20.41 -1.88 15.70
CA ALA A 397 -20.53 -0.75 16.64
C ALA A 397 -21.94 -0.15 16.61
N LYS A 398 -22.55 0.02 15.44
CA LYS A 398 -23.94 0.49 15.30
C LYS A 398 -24.94 -0.47 15.96
N ILE A 399 -24.77 -1.78 15.76
CA ILE A 399 -25.61 -2.82 16.39
C ILE A 399 -25.50 -2.75 17.91
N LEU A 400 -24.26 -2.70 18.44
CA LEU A 400 -24.04 -2.58 19.88
C LEU A 400 -24.69 -1.32 20.45
N GLN A 401 -24.56 -0.19 19.77
CA GLN A 401 -25.15 1.07 20.21
C GLN A 401 -26.68 1.00 20.24
N LYS A 402 -27.31 0.40 19.24
CA LYS A 402 -28.77 0.16 19.25
C LYS A 402 -29.22 -0.71 20.43
N GLN A 403 -28.44 -1.74 20.77
CA GLN A 403 -28.72 -2.62 21.90
C GLN A 403 -28.62 -1.88 23.25
N VAL A 404 -27.61 -1.04 23.42
CA VAL A 404 -27.35 -0.26 24.63
C VAL A 404 -28.42 0.81 24.84
N GLN A 405 -28.77 1.56 23.82
CA GLN A 405 -29.69 2.67 23.88
C GLN A 405 -31.17 2.23 23.86
N ARG A 406 -31.46 1.04 23.36
CA ARG A 406 -32.84 0.52 23.18
C ARG A 406 -33.76 1.48 22.38
N ASP A 407 -33.16 2.44 21.66
CA ASP A 407 -33.83 3.40 20.79
C ASP A 407 -33.34 3.20 19.33
N SER A 408 -34.30 2.89 18.46
CA SER A 408 -34.01 2.69 17.03
C SER A 408 -33.73 3.99 16.27
N LYS A 409 -34.04 5.14 16.84
CA LYS A 409 -33.88 6.45 16.20
C LYS A 409 -32.52 7.08 16.46
N ASN A 410 -31.89 6.81 17.61
CA ASN A 410 -30.58 7.34 17.95
C ASN A 410 -29.57 6.18 18.11
N PHE A 411 -28.83 5.87 17.05
CA PHE A 411 -27.80 4.84 17.05
C PHE A 411 -26.42 5.43 16.75
N ARG A 412 -26.20 6.69 17.06
CA ARG A 412 -24.88 7.32 16.88
C ARG A 412 -23.87 6.63 17.76
N VAL A 413 -22.82 6.12 17.10
CA VAL A 413 -21.68 5.52 17.76
C VAL A 413 -20.90 6.61 18.49
N PRO A 414 -20.44 6.40 19.73
CA PRO A 414 -19.65 7.40 20.45
C PRO A 414 -18.39 7.80 19.69
N THR A 415 -17.98 9.06 19.86
CA THR A 415 -16.81 9.65 19.19
C THR A 415 -15.58 8.76 19.30
N ASP A 416 -14.91 8.52 18.16
CA ASP A 416 -13.62 7.83 18.05
C ASP A 416 -13.54 6.41 18.64
N THR A 417 -14.69 5.74 18.86
CA THR A 417 -14.71 4.37 19.40
C THR A 417 -14.40 3.30 18.36
N VAL A 418 -14.70 3.55 17.10
CA VAL A 418 -14.41 2.61 16.00
C VAL A 418 -13.04 2.90 15.41
N LYS A 419 -12.21 1.86 15.38
CA LYS A 419 -10.91 1.90 14.72
C LYS A 419 -10.90 0.91 13.56
N THR A 420 -10.45 1.35 12.40
CA THR A 420 -10.16 0.46 11.26
C THR A 420 -8.96 -0.44 11.59
N ALA A 421 -8.85 -1.60 10.94
CA ALA A 421 -7.73 -2.51 11.17
C ALA A 421 -6.37 -1.84 10.89
N CYS A 422 -6.29 -1.06 9.80
CA CYS A 422 -5.08 -0.32 9.45
C CYS A 422 -4.72 0.76 10.49
N GLN A 423 -5.70 1.45 11.07
CA GLN A 423 -5.46 2.41 12.15
C GLN A 423 -4.96 1.70 13.40
N GLN A 424 -5.62 0.61 13.80
CA GLN A 424 -5.28 -0.14 15.01
C GLN A 424 -3.87 -0.72 14.97
N SER A 425 -3.41 -1.14 13.80
CA SER A 425 -2.10 -1.76 13.60
C SER A 425 -0.97 -0.76 13.32
N CYS A 426 -1.27 0.53 13.17
CA CYS A 426 -0.28 1.52 12.82
C CYS A 426 0.62 1.86 14.04
N PRO A 427 1.92 1.47 14.05
CA PRO A 427 2.78 1.71 15.20
C PRO A 427 3.14 3.20 15.40
N ALA A 428 2.94 4.01 14.36
CA ALA A 428 3.26 5.43 14.35
C ALA A 428 2.03 6.34 14.54
N ASP A 429 0.84 5.76 14.77
CA ASP A 429 -0.44 6.50 14.86
C ASP A 429 -0.64 7.51 13.71
N ALA A 430 -0.22 7.11 12.51
CA ALA A 430 -0.32 7.96 11.33
C ALA A 430 -1.74 8.00 10.73
N ILE A 431 -2.57 7.01 11.00
CA ILE A 431 -3.92 6.86 10.42
C ILE A 431 -4.96 7.24 11.45
N VAL A 432 -5.83 8.17 11.09
CA VAL A 432 -6.96 8.62 11.91
C VAL A 432 -8.24 8.40 11.12
N PHE A 433 -9.20 7.70 11.72
CA PHE A 433 -10.51 7.40 11.15
C PHE A 433 -11.62 7.83 12.10
N GLY A 434 -12.74 8.33 11.59
CA GLY A 434 -13.87 8.72 12.43
C GLY A 434 -15.04 9.32 11.65
N ASP A 435 -16.00 9.86 12.38
CA ASP A 435 -17.19 10.51 11.84
C ASP A 435 -16.91 11.97 11.52
N LEU A 436 -17.04 12.35 10.24
CA LEU A 436 -16.88 13.74 9.77
C LEU A 436 -18.03 14.66 10.22
N ALA A 437 -19.17 14.11 10.58
CA ALA A 437 -20.31 14.87 11.11
C ALA A 437 -20.15 15.18 12.62
N ASP A 438 -19.19 14.55 13.30
CA ASP A 438 -18.87 14.83 14.69
C ASP A 438 -17.69 15.80 14.81
N LYS A 439 -18.00 17.06 15.17
CA LYS A 439 -16.98 18.12 15.37
C LYS A 439 -15.89 17.78 16.41
N LYS A 440 -16.17 16.84 17.32
CA LYS A 440 -15.21 16.42 18.34
C LYS A 440 -14.26 15.32 17.85
N SER A 441 -14.61 14.66 16.75
CA SER A 441 -13.83 13.53 16.20
C SER A 441 -12.40 13.94 15.85
N ALA A 442 -11.47 13.04 16.11
CA ALA A 442 -10.05 13.22 15.82
C ALA A 442 -9.80 13.40 14.31
N VAL A 443 -10.61 12.77 13.44
CA VAL A 443 -10.47 12.92 11.98
C VAL A 443 -10.83 14.33 11.53
N VAL A 444 -11.84 14.97 12.14
CA VAL A 444 -12.22 16.36 11.82
C VAL A 444 -11.10 17.32 12.23
N LYS A 445 -10.52 17.11 13.42
CA LYS A 445 -9.36 17.91 13.88
C LYS A 445 -8.15 17.74 12.96
N ALA A 446 -7.88 16.52 12.50
CA ALA A 446 -6.79 16.25 11.56
C ALA A 446 -7.02 16.96 10.22
N LYS A 447 -8.22 16.86 9.67
CA LYS A 447 -8.59 17.52 8.40
C LYS A 447 -8.66 19.06 8.50
N ALA A 448 -8.82 19.62 9.69
CA ALA A 448 -8.73 21.05 9.91
C ALA A 448 -7.29 21.60 9.89
N SER A 449 -6.28 20.73 9.85
CA SER A 449 -4.88 21.14 9.73
C SER A 449 -4.62 21.82 8.39
N PRO A 450 -3.83 22.91 8.34
CA PRO A 450 -3.44 23.53 7.07
C PRO A 450 -2.60 22.61 6.18
N ARG A 451 -1.94 21.58 6.75
CA ARG A 451 -1.22 20.56 6.00
C ARG A 451 -2.12 19.55 5.27
N ASP A 452 -3.43 19.55 5.54
CA ASP A 452 -4.35 18.59 4.93
C ASP A 452 -4.53 18.85 3.44
N TYR A 453 -4.44 17.81 2.63
CA TYR A 453 -4.69 17.85 1.20
C TYR A 453 -5.36 16.58 0.70
N GLN A 454 -6.03 16.69 -0.43
CA GLN A 454 -6.66 15.57 -1.13
C GLN A 454 -5.84 15.20 -2.37
N VAL A 455 -5.52 13.92 -2.51
CA VAL A 455 -4.83 13.42 -3.71
C VAL A 455 -5.70 13.64 -4.94
N LEU A 456 -5.13 14.23 -6.00
CA LEU A 456 -5.80 14.52 -7.27
C LEU A 456 -7.10 15.35 -7.09
N LYS A 457 -7.11 16.33 -6.21
CA LYS A 457 -8.27 17.21 -5.92
C LYS A 457 -8.88 17.81 -7.19
N TYR A 458 -8.03 18.17 -8.15
CA TYR A 458 -8.43 18.80 -9.42
C TYR A 458 -9.32 17.93 -10.33
N ILE A 459 -9.41 16.61 -10.09
CA ILE A 459 -10.32 15.73 -10.85
C ILE A 459 -11.76 15.85 -10.35
N GLY A 460 -12.01 16.46 -9.18
CA GLY A 460 -13.34 16.66 -8.62
C GLY A 460 -14.02 15.42 -8.05
N THR A 461 -13.26 14.37 -7.72
CA THR A 461 -13.83 13.12 -7.16
C THR A 461 -14.28 13.23 -5.71
N ARG A 462 -13.91 14.31 -5.01
CA ARG A 462 -14.25 14.58 -3.60
C ARG A 462 -13.94 13.43 -2.65
N PRO A 463 -12.64 13.11 -2.46
CA PRO A 463 -12.22 12.00 -1.63
C PRO A 463 -12.50 12.27 -0.13
N ARG A 464 -12.96 11.25 0.59
CA ARG A 464 -13.16 11.28 2.04
C ARG A 464 -11.90 10.88 2.82
N THR A 465 -10.94 10.25 2.15
CA THR A 465 -9.57 10.10 2.67
C THR A 465 -8.76 11.33 2.27
N SER A 466 -8.05 11.93 3.22
CA SER A 466 -7.07 13.00 2.96
C SER A 466 -5.74 12.69 3.63
N TYR A 467 -4.75 13.51 3.33
CA TYR A 467 -3.40 13.32 3.83
C TYR A 467 -2.90 14.62 4.47
N LEU A 468 -2.14 14.50 5.56
CA LEU A 468 -1.36 15.62 6.08
C LEU A 468 0.02 15.58 5.42
N ALA A 469 0.38 16.65 4.70
CA ALA A 469 1.66 16.77 4.05
C ALA A 469 2.82 16.56 5.04
N ARG A 470 3.89 15.92 4.55
CA ARG A 470 5.10 15.72 5.35
C ARG A 470 5.80 17.05 5.56
N LEU A 471 6.20 17.30 6.81
CA LEU A 471 7.17 18.34 7.13
C LEU A 471 8.50 17.68 7.44
N ARG A 472 9.55 18.17 6.82
CA ARG A 472 10.91 17.72 7.04
C ARG A 472 11.83 18.89 7.39
N ASN A 473 12.84 18.61 8.16
CA ASN A 473 13.93 19.54 8.44
C ASN A 473 15.21 18.91 7.92
N PRO A 474 15.63 19.25 6.69
CA PRO A 474 16.89 18.77 6.18
C PRO A 474 18.05 19.25 7.07
N ASN A 475 19.03 18.39 7.27
CA ASN A 475 20.21 18.76 8.01
C ASN A 475 21.04 19.74 7.16
N LYS A 476 21.08 21.01 7.57
CA LYS A 476 21.82 22.05 6.85
C LYS A 476 23.35 21.88 6.88
N ASN A 477 23.83 20.88 7.64
CA ASN A 477 25.26 20.61 7.83
C ASN A 477 25.73 19.30 7.16
N MET A 478 24.89 18.62 6.40
CA MET A 478 25.25 17.42 5.62
C MET A 478 25.47 17.71 4.16
#